data_ddc98bd46d6a232573b9df9330dd3a81
#
_entry.id   ddc98bd46d6a232573b9df9330dd3a81
#
_cell.length_a   1.000
_cell.length_b   1.000
_cell.length_c   1.000
_cell.angle_alpha   90.00
_cell.angle_beta   90.00
_cell.angle_gamma   90.00
#
_symmetry.space_group_name_H-M   'P 1'
#
loop_
_entity.id
_entity.type
_entity.pdbx_description
1 polymer ?
#
loop_
_entity_poly.entity_id
_entity_poly.type
_entity_poly.pdbx_seq_one_letter_code
_entity_poly.pdbx_strand_id
1 'polypeptide(L)'
;MKKYKSGIFIGFLVLVSLFYTWYIANAPQPLNWSDTYSPEGKNPYDTYITYHSLPALFPASKVVFSRYSIKEQLESLPESEPANYLFINRTFAVTPSEQKSLLGFVAAGNSLFVAAETMESSFLEALNLHKEYAYSSREHSFTRPELSDGKYRFSGRESYFVLDSLFQGVILGTLDGEEHSDFVAVPYGKGYCYLNLNPRAFTNFHVLDSAGENYFYKALSYLPDRGGSVVWDAYKTLGRRGESSLFRVILEYPALRWAFYLFLVGVLVWMAFSVRREQRPIPVVLPQENKMLDFVASVSSLYYRQKDHYRIAEKRIEFFLERIRSYYKIRTDELDENFIRLLAERSGIAEKEVGYLVNMINAIRSNRNVDVEKLRELVKVTERFLYFGVNKK
;
A
#
# COMPACT_ATOMS: atom_id res chain seq x y z
N MET A 1 -22.92 24.64 -14.58
CA MET A 1 -22.21 23.97 -15.67
C MET A 1 -20.82 23.39 -15.32
N LYS A 2 -20.04 23.91 -14.38
CA LYS A 2 -18.72 23.32 -13.99
C LYS A 2 -18.78 21.93 -13.31
N LYS A 3 -19.84 21.63 -12.55
CA LYS A 3 -19.97 20.33 -11.83
C LYS A 3 -20.18 19.11 -12.75
N TYR A 4 -20.87 19.28 -13.87
CA TYR A 4 -21.09 18.18 -14.84
C TYR A 4 -19.82 17.78 -15.59
N LYS A 5 -18.93 18.74 -15.90
CA LYS A 5 -17.68 18.48 -16.61
C LYS A 5 -16.72 17.59 -15.79
N SER A 6 -16.70 17.75 -14.47
CA SER A 6 -15.87 16.93 -13.58
C SER A 6 -16.37 15.47 -13.50
N GLY A 7 -17.69 15.25 -13.47
CA GLY A 7 -18.25 13.89 -13.47
C GLY A 7 -18.01 13.14 -14.78
N ILE A 8 -18.14 13.82 -15.91
CA ILE A 8 -17.87 13.26 -17.26
C ILE A 8 -16.37 12.90 -17.37
N PHE A 9 -15.49 13.77 -16.89
CA PHE A 9 -14.04 13.51 -16.92
C PHE A 9 -13.64 12.30 -16.07
N ILE A 10 -14.22 12.17 -14.87
CA ILE A 10 -13.98 11.00 -13.99
C ILE A 10 -14.54 9.73 -14.65
N GLY A 11 -15.74 9.77 -15.23
CA GLY A 11 -16.34 8.67 -15.96
C GLY A 11 -15.48 8.23 -17.14
N PHE A 12 -14.92 9.17 -17.89
CA PHE A 12 -14.00 8.90 -18.99
C PHE A 12 -12.70 8.23 -18.49
N LEU A 13 -12.10 8.72 -17.40
CA LEU A 13 -10.91 8.11 -16.79
C LEU A 13 -11.16 6.66 -16.34
N VAL A 14 -12.31 6.40 -15.72
CA VAL A 14 -12.69 5.04 -15.31
C VAL A 14 -12.84 4.13 -16.53
N LEU A 15 -13.48 4.63 -17.59
CA LEU A 15 -13.69 3.87 -18.82
C LEU A 15 -12.37 3.56 -19.53
N VAL A 16 -11.45 4.51 -19.62
CA VAL A 16 -10.09 4.33 -20.13
C VAL A 16 -9.30 3.32 -19.29
N SER A 17 -9.41 3.40 -17.96
CA SER A 17 -8.75 2.46 -17.05
C SER A 17 -9.29 1.03 -17.22
N LEU A 18 -10.61 0.87 -17.33
CA LEU A 18 -11.24 -0.44 -17.59
C LEU A 18 -10.84 -1.00 -18.96
N PHE A 19 -10.81 -0.17 -20.00
CA PHE A 19 -10.34 -0.58 -21.32
C PHE A 19 -8.87 -0.98 -21.30
N TYR A 20 -8.04 -0.23 -20.61
CA TYR A 20 -6.61 -0.52 -20.48
C TYR A 20 -6.35 -1.82 -19.70
N THR A 21 -7.08 -2.06 -18.61
CA THR A 21 -6.99 -3.33 -17.87
C THR A 21 -7.50 -4.51 -18.69
N TRP A 22 -8.59 -4.33 -19.44
CA TRP A 22 -9.07 -5.35 -20.36
C TRP A 22 -8.06 -5.63 -21.48
N TYR A 23 -7.45 -4.59 -22.06
CA TYR A 23 -6.42 -4.73 -23.09
C TYR A 23 -5.20 -5.51 -22.57
N ILE A 24 -4.66 -5.14 -21.38
CA ILE A 24 -3.53 -5.85 -20.78
C ILE A 24 -3.88 -7.31 -20.46
N ALA A 25 -5.09 -7.55 -19.96
CA ALA A 25 -5.52 -8.90 -19.61
C ALA A 25 -5.65 -9.83 -20.83
N ASN A 26 -5.94 -9.27 -22.01
CA ASN A 26 -6.08 -10.01 -23.26
C ASN A 26 -4.85 -9.88 -24.19
N ALA A 27 -3.88 -9.03 -23.86
CA ALA A 27 -2.66 -8.94 -24.65
C ALA A 27 -1.87 -10.24 -24.55
N PRO A 28 -1.31 -10.74 -25.67
CA PRO A 28 -0.44 -11.90 -25.63
C PRO A 28 0.75 -11.60 -24.71
N GLN A 29 0.96 -12.48 -23.74
CA GLN A 29 2.07 -12.31 -22.80
C GLN A 29 3.39 -12.41 -23.58
N PRO A 30 4.32 -11.47 -23.41
CA PRO A 30 5.63 -11.57 -24.04
C PRO A 30 6.33 -12.84 -23.55
N LEU A 31 6.99 -13.57 -24.47
CA LEU A 31 7.76 -14.75 -24.13
C LEU A 31 8.87 -14.36 -23.13
N ASN A 32 8.88 -15.05 -22.01
CA ASN A 32 9.95 -14.88 -21.02
C ASN A 32 11.09 -15.86 -21.33
N TRP A 33 12.25 -15.34 -21.69
CA TRP A 33 13.46 -16.10 -22.00
C TRP A 33 14.37 -16.34 -20.78
N SER A 34 13.89 -16.10 -19.58
CA SER A 34 14.65 -16.42 -18.37
C SER A 34 14.72 -17.93 -18.11
N ASP A 35 15.86 -18.39 -17.61
CA ASP A 35 16.14 -19.81 -17.27
C ASP A 35 15.39 -20.19 -15.99
N THR A 36 14.11 -20.50 -16.09
CA THR A 36 13.26 -20.83 -14.94
C THR A 36 13.16 -22.32 -14.65
N TYR A 37 13.31 -23.16 -15.65
CA TYR A 37 13.19 -24.65 -15.55
C TYR A 37 11.91 -25.11 -14.83
N SER A 38 10.85 -24.29 -14.87
CA SER A 38 9.60 -24.61 -14.21
C SER A 38 8.84 -25.73 -14.96
N PRO A 39 8.45 -26.81 -14.30
CA PRO A 39 7.66 -27.87 -14.92
C PRO A 39 6.20 -27.47 -15.15
N GLU A 40 5.72 -26.37 -14.57
CA GLU A 40 4.38 -25.80 -14.76
C GLU A 40 4.34 -24.71 -15.84
N GLY A 41 5.51 -24.15 -16.17
CA GLY A 41 5.64 -23.02 -17.10
C GLY A 41 5.73 -23.44 -18.56
N LYS A 42 5.22 -22.58 -19.47
CA LYS A 42 5.23 -22.79 -20.92
C LYS A 42 6.18 -21.84 -21.66
N ASN A 43 7.05 -21.15 -20.94
CA ASN A 43 8.09 -20.31 -21.55
C ASN A 43 9.16 -21.18 -22.22
N PRO A 44 10.00 -20.59 -23.09
CA PRO A 44 11.01 -21.35 -23.82
C PRO A 44 11.95 -22.18 -22.93
N TYR A 45 12.44 -21.62 -21.83
CA TYR A 45 13.36 -22.31 -20.91
C TYR A 45 12.67 -22.91 -19.66
N ASP A 46 11.37 -23.17 -19.76
CA ASP A 46 10.62 -24.00 -18.82
C ASP A 46 10.70 -25.49 -19.25
N THR A 47 10.30 -26.41 -18.37
CA THR A 47 10.40 -27.88 -18.60
C THR A 47 9.04 -28.57 -18.66
N TYR A 48 8.00 -27.85 -19.06
CA TYR A 48 6.63 -28.37 -19.13
C TYR A 48 6.52 -29.64 -19.97
N ILE A 49 7.08 -29.62 -21.20
CA ILE A 49 7.00 -30.75 -22.12
C ILE A 49 7.74 -31.95 -21.54
N THR A 50 8.96 -31.76 -21.05
CA THR A 50 9.76 -32.83 -20.44
C THR A 50 9.01 -33.50 -19.29
N TYR A 51 8.46 -32.71 -18.35
CA TYR A 51 7.71 -33.24 -17.23
C TYR A 51 6.46 -34.02 -17.67
N HIS A 52 5.68 -33.52 -18.64
CA HIS A 52 4.49 -34.17 -19.12
C HIS A 52 4.76 -35.39 -20.02
N SER A 53 5.96 -35.53 -20.53
CA SER A 53 6.40 -36.71 -21.29
C SER A 53 6.86 -37.89 -20.41
N LEU A 54 7.17 -37.63 -19.11
CA LEU A 54 7.65 -38.68 -18.20
C LEU A 54 6.72 -39.90 -18.09
N PRO A 55 5.39 -39.78 -18.03
CA PRO A 55 4.52 -40.95 -17.97
C PRO A 55 4.61 -41.86 -19.21
N ALA A 56 4.95 -41.26 -20.37
CA ALA A 56 5.16 -42.05 -21.61
C ALA A 56 6.55 -42.71 -21.62
N LEU A 57 7.56 -42.09 -21.00
CA LEU A 57 8.91 -42.63 -20.91
C LEU A 57 9.04 -43.73 -19.85
N PHE A 58 8.27 -43.63 -18.77
CA PHE A 58 8.28 -44.54 -17.63
C PHE A 58 6.87 -45.12 -17.38
N PRO A 59 6.35 -45.96 -18.30
CA PRO A 59 5.00 -46.47 -18.20
C PRO A 59 4.77 -47.44 -17.04
N ALA A 60 5.82 -48.08 -16.54
CA ALA A 60 5.75 -48.98 -15.38
C ALA A 60 5.81 -48.22 -14.07
N SER A 61 6.30 -46.98 -14.05
CA SER A 61 6.57 -46.21 -12.84
C SER A 61 5.54 -45.07 -12.63
N LYS A 62 5.32 -44.69 -11.38
CA LYS A 62 4.48 -43.55 -11.02
C LYS A 62 5.28 -42.26 -10.99
N VAL A 63 4.88 -41.26 -11.79
CA VAL A 63 5.48 -39.92 -11.75
C VAL A 63 4.95 -39.14 -10.55
N VAL A 64 5.87 -38.66 -9.72
CA VAL A 64 5.59 -37.88 -8.52
C VAL A 64 6.16 -36.48 -8.66
N PHE A 65 5.29 -35.48 -8.55
CA PHE A 65 5.68 -34.07 -8.53
C PHE A 65 5.99 -33.62 -7.11
N SER A 66 7.28 -33.37 -6.82
CA SER A 66 7.71 -32.99 -5.47
C SER A 66 7.96 -31.50 -5.31
N ARG A 67 7.31 -30.90 -4.31
CA ARG A 67 7.60 -29.54 -3.79
C ARG A 67 8.02 -29.57 -2.32
N TYR A 68 8.51 -30.71 -1.87
CA TYR A 68 9.13 -30.89 -0.57
C TYR A 68 10.65 -30.79 -0.70
N SER A 69 11.34 -30.46 0.40
CA SER A 69 12.79 -30.52 0.41
C SER A 69 13.28 -31.94 0.05
N ILE A 70 14.48 -32.01 -0.52
CA ILE A 70 15.08 -33.31 -0.93
C ILE A 70 14.96 -34.34 0.19
N LYS A 71 15.32 -33.95 1.41
CA LYS A 71 15.30 -34.85 2.57
C LYS A 71 13.86 -35.34 2.88
N GLU A 72 12.90 -34.43 2.98
CA GLU A 72 11.50 -34.78 3.27
C GLU A 72 10.92 -35.69 2.18
N GLN A 73 11.24 -35.41 0.89
CA GLN A 73 10.78 -36.23 -0.21
C GLN A 73 11.38 -37.64 -0.16
N LEU A 74 12.66 -37.76 0.07
CA LEU A 74 13.33 -39.11 0.15
C LEU A 74 12.81 -39.90 1.35
N GLU A 75 12.56 -39.27 2.48
CA GLU A 75 11.98 -39.92 3.66
C GLU A 75 10.53 -40.39 3.43
N SER A 76 9.82 -39.77 2.49
CA SER A 76 8.43 -40.14 2.14
C SER A 76 8.32 -41.30 1.15
N LEU A 77 9.42 -41.69 0.50
CA LEU A 77 9.41 -42.79 -0.46
C LEU A 77 9.46 -44.14 0.26
N PRO A 78 8.71 -45.17 -0.24
CA PRO A 78 8.80 -46.51 0.30
C PRO A 78 10.19 -47.11 0.07
N GLU A 79 10.85 -47.61 1.11
CA GLU A 79 12.18 -48.22 1.00
C GLU A 79 12.18 -49.50 0.13
N SER A 80 11.02 -50.15 -0.02
CA SER A 80 10.86 -51.40 -0.76
C SER A 80 10.70 -51.22 -2.26
N GLU A 81 10.42 -50.01 -2.72
CA GLU A 81 10.18 -49.72 -4.14
C GLU A 81 11.35 -48.95 -4.75
N PRO A 82 11.82 -49.36 -5.94
CA PRO A 82 12.88 -48.62 -6.63
C PRO A 82 12.39 -47.25 -7.05
N ALA A 83 13.24 -46.25 -7.00
CA ALA A 83 12.85 -44.89 -7.39
C ALA A 83 13.97 -44.20 -8.21
N ASN A 84 13.52 -43.38 -9.15
CA ASN A 84 14.35 -42.43 -9.89
C ASN A 84 14.09 -41.02 -9.37
N TYR A 85 15.10 -40.32 -8.96
CA TYR A 85 15.01 -38.92 -8.53
C TYR A 85 15.58 -38.01 -9.63
N LEU A 86 14.75 -37.14 -10.23
CA LEU A 86 15.12 -36.27 -11.34
C LEU A 86 15.20 -34.82 -10.86
N PHE A 87 16.38 -34.25 -11.06
CA PHE A 87 16.62 -32.80 -10.83
C PHE A 87 17.10 -32.16 -12.12
N ILE A 88 16.31 -31.18 -12.62
CA ILE A 88 16.64 -30.42 -13.83
C ILE A 88 16.51 -28.94 -13.52
N ASN A 89 17.64 -28.23 -13.47
CA ASN A 89 17.69 -26.81 -13.17
C ASN A 89 19.06 -26.26 -13.63
N ARG A 90 19.21 -24.93 -13.67
CA ARG A 90 20.49 -24.31 -13.98
C ARG A 90 21.57 -24.66 -12.95
N THR A 91 21.21 -24.68 -11.67
CA THR A 91 22.16 -24.90 -10.57
C THR A 91 21.67 -26.01 -9.65
N PHE A 92 22.51 -27.00 -9.44
CA PHE A 92 22.33 -28.03 -8.43
C PHE A 92 23.15 -27.67 -7.19
N ALA A 93 22.51 -26.87 -6.30
CA ALA A 93 23.04 -26.48 -5.01
C ALA A 93 22.41 -27.36 -3.90
N VAL A 94 23.17 -28.15 -3.24
CA VAL A 94 22.72 -29.03 -2.17
C VAL A 94 23.52 -28.76 -0.90
N THR A 95 22.85 -28.79 0.23
CA THR A 95 23.48 -28.73 1.55
C THR A 95 24.19 -30.05 1.86
N PRO A 96 25.17 -30.07 2.77
CA PRO A 96 25.85 -31.34 3.18
C PRO A 96 24.86 -32.41 3.66
N SER A 97 23.77 -32.02 4.30
CA SER A 97 22.70 -32.91 4.75
C SER A 97 21.92 -33.51 3.59
N GLU A 98 21.53 -32.66 2.58
CA GLU A 98 20.84 -33.11 1.37
C GLU A 98 21.72 -34.03 0.54
N GLN A 99 23.02 -33.68 0.38
CA GLN A 99 24.03 -34.53 -0.29
C GLN A 99 24.12 -35.91 0.35
N LYS A 100 24.22 -35.98 1.66
CA LYS A 100 24.27 -37.26 2.38
C LYS A 100 23.00 -38.08 2.16
N SER A 101 21.83 -37.45 2.18
CA SER A 101 20.56 -38.14 1.95
C SER A 101 20.44 -38.65 0.52
N LEU A 102 20.86 -37.85 -0.49
CA LEU A 102 20.85 -38.27 -1.90
C LEU A 102 21.80 -39.40 -2.17
N LEU A 103 23.04 -39.31 -1.69
CA LEU A 103 24.03 -40.39 -1.84
C LEU A 103 23.60 -41.66 -1.11
N GLY A 104 22.98 -41.55 0.05
CA GLY A 104 22.39 -42.67 0.79
C GLY A 104 21.24 -43.34 0.00
N PHE A 105 20.37 -42.52 -0.62
CA PHE A 105 19.30 -42.98 -1.50
C PHE A 105 19.85 -43.78 -2.69
N VAL A 106 20.87 -43.25 -3.37
CA VAL A 106 21.54 -43.97 -4.48
C VAL A 106 22.21 -45.22 -3.98
N ALA A 107 22.92 -45.18 -2.85
CA ALA A 107 23.59 -46.38 -2.30
C ALA A 107 22.63 -47.53 -1.98
N ALA A 108 21.36 -47.21 -1.67
CA ALA A 108 20.31 -48.21 -1.46
C ALA A 108 19.86 -48.95 -2.76
N GLY A 109 20.26 -48.47 -3.94
CA GLY A 109 19.96 -49.09 -5.22
C GLY A 109 19.05 -48.25 -6.16
N ASN A 110 18.79 -47.01 -5.78
CA ASN A 110 18.00 -46.08 -6.55
C ASN A 110 18.83 -45.31 -7.58
N SER A 111 18.17 -44.55 -8.45
CA SER A 111 18.84 -43.74 -9.46
C SER A 111 18.62 -42.25 -9.20
N LEU A 112 19.68 -41.46 -9.30
CA LEU A 112 19.65 -40.02 -9.26
C LEU A 112 20.03 -39.48 -10.64
N PHE A 113 19.18 -38.67 -11.25
CA PHE A 113 19.47 -37.95 -12.49
C PHE A 113 19.54 -36.43 -12.19
N VAL A 114 20.70 -35.86 -12.46
CA VAL A 114 20.90 -34.40 -12.32
C VAL A 114 21.29 -33.80 -13.66
N ALA A 115 20.48 -32.93 -14.18
CA ALA A 115 20.85 -32.06 -15.28
C ALA A 115 21.03 -30.63 -14.77
N ALA A 116 22.27 -30.13 -14.72
CA ALA A 116 22.58 -28.82 -14.23
C ALA A 116 23.86 -28.24 -14.85
N GLU A 117 23.82 -26.94 -15.22
CA GLU A 117 24.99 -26.23 -15.72
C GLU A 117 26.05 -26.04 -14.62
N THR A 118 25.61 -25.85 -13.37
CA THR A 118 26.48 -25.72 -12.22
C THR A 118 26.07 -26.71 -11.13
N MET A 119 27.02 -27.48 -10.65
CA MET A 119 26.82 -28.45 -9.55
C MET A 119 27.76 -28.11 -8.38
N GLU A 120 27.33 -28.45 -7.17
CA GLU A 120 28.11 -28.20 -5.95
C GLU A 120 29.43 -28.98 -6.01
N SER A 121 30.56 -28.31 -5.76
CA SER A 121 31.90 -28.95 -5.85
C SER A 121 32.04 -30.12 -4.91
N SER A 122 31.56 -30.02 -3.68
CA SER A 122 31.60 -31.10 -2.71
C SER A 122 30.84 -32.35 -3.14
N PHE A 123 29.75 -32.17 -3.92
CA PHE A 123 29.00 -33.29 -4.48
C PHE A 123 29.79 -34.00 -5.60
N LEU A 124 30.41 -33.19 -6.49
CA LEU A 124 31.24 -33.74 -7.57
C LEU A 124 32.49 -34.46 -7.03
N GLU A 125 33.17 -33.88 -6.05
CA GLU A 125 34.33 -34.50 -5.38
C GLU A 125 33.98 -35.83 -4.74
N ALA A 126 32.79 -35.95 -4.13
CA ALA A 126 32.33 -37.22 -3.56
C ALA A 126 32.14 -38.34 -4.61
N LEU A 127 32.04 -37.95 -5.91
CA LEU A 127 31.95 -38.86 -7.04
C LEU A 127 33.24 -38.93 -7.89
N ASN A 128 34.34 -38.38 -7.39
CA ASN A 128 35.62 -38.25 -8.06
C ASN A 128 35.56 -37.52 -9.41
N LEU A 129 34.82 -36.43 -9.43
CA LEU A 129 34.60 -35.57 -10.58
C LEU A 129 34.96 -34.13 -10.24
N HIS A 130 35.47 -33.40 -11.23
CA HIS A 130 35.56 -31.96 -11.24
C HIS A 130 34.89 -31.41 -12.51
N LYS A 131 34.62 -30.15 -12.53
CA LYS A 131 33.98 -29.50 -13.69
C LYS A 131 34.83 -28.34 -14.20
N GLU A 132 35.01 -28.28 -15.52
CA GLU A 132 35.64 -27.16 -16.21
C GLU A 132 34.76 -26.60 -17.31
N TYR A 133 35.10 -25.41 -17.81
CA TYR A 133 34.35 -24.73 -18.85
C TYR A 133 35.05 -24.83 -20.21
N ALA A 134 34.30 -25.11 -21.23
CA ALA A 134 34.81 -25.05 -22.61
C ALA A 134 34.77 -23.60 -23.15
N TYR A 135 35.73 -23.25 -23.99
CA TYR A 135 35.90 -21.91 -24.54
C TYR A 135 35.17 -21.68 -25.85
N SER A 136 34.55 -22.67 -26.45
CA SER A 136 33.81 -22.55 -27.71
C SER A 136 32.53 -23.35 -27.70
N SER A 137 31.58 -22.98 -28.56
CA SER A 137 30.36 -23.78 -28.79
C SER A 137 30.76 -25.10 -29.44
N ARG A 138 30.28 -26.18 -28.88
CA ARG A 138 30.65 -27.53 -29.24
C ARG A 138 29.45 -28.41 -29.55
N GLU A 139 29.69 -29.55 -30.20
CA GLU A 139 28.63 -30.55 -30.51
C GLU A 139 28.62 -31.63 -29.45
N HIS A 140 27.45 -31.93 -28.93
CA HIS A 140 27.20 -33.00 -28.00
C HIS A 140 26.85 -34.27 -28.76
N SER A 141 27.37 -35.41 -28.29
CA SER A 141 27.06 -36.72 -28.87
C SER A 141 27.01 -37.78 -27.76
N PHE A 142 26.25 -38.85 -27.98
CA PHE A 142 26.19 -39.99 -27.10
C PHE A 142 27.29 -40.99 -27.44
N THR A 143 27.88 -41.63 -26.41
CA THR A 143 28.95 -42.65 -26.59
C THR A 143 28.41 -44.03 -26.94
N ARG A 144 27.13 -44.34 -26.56
CA ARG A 144 26.53 -45.64 -26.91
C ARG A 144 26.22 -45.70 -28.37
N PRO A 145 26.67 -46.73 -29.13
CA PRO A 145 26.53 -46.82 -30.58
C PRO A 145 25.09 -46.69 -31.07
N GLU A 146 24.12 -47.29 -30.35
CA GLU A 146 22.70 -47.24 -30.71
C GLU A 146 22.09 -45.83 -30.57
N LEU A 147 22.75 -44.93 -29.86
CA LEU A 147 22.26 -43.58 -29.60
C LEU A 147 23.15 -42.49 -30.25
N SER A 148 24.25 -42.87 -30.88
CA SER A 148 25.29 -41.94 -31.42
C SER A 148 24.95 -41.32 -32.78
N ASP A 149 23.76 -41.55 -33.30
CA ASP A 149 23.30 -41.11 -34.65
C ASP A 149 23.02 -39.62 -34.77
N GLY A 150 23.22 -38.80 -33.73
CA GLY A 150 22.92 -37.37 -33.72
C GLY A 150 24.04 -36.55 -33.09
N LYS A 151 24.18 -35.31 -33.63
CA LYS A 151 24.96 -34.25 -33.05
C LYS A 151 24.05 -33.14 -32.60
N TYR A 152 24.22 -32.66 -31.39
CA TYR A 152 23.32 -31.76 -30.73
C TYR A 152 24.05 -30.47 -30.36
N ARG A 153 23.36 -29.32 -30.47
CA ARG A 153 23.88 -28.03 -30.01
C ARG A 153 22.85 -27.34 -29.14
N PHE A 154 23.27 -26.89 -27.98
CA PHE A 154 22.42 -26.17 -27.05
C PHE A 154 22.91 -24.75 -26.84
N SER A 155 22.01 -23.84 -26.56
CA SER A 155 22.36 -22.48 -26.18
C SER A 155 22.86 -22.48 -24.75
N GLY A 156 24.02 -21.86 -24.48
CA GLY A 156 24.51 -21.73 -23.13
C GLY A 156 26.03 -21.76 -23.03
N ARG A 157 26.52 -21.89 -21.83
CA ARG A 157 27.92 -22.02 -21.55
C ARG A 157 28.26 -23.48 -21.48
N GLU A 158 29.09 -23.92 -22.39
CA GLU A 158 29.52 -25.30 -22.46
C GLU A 158 30.49 -25.63 -21.30
N SER A 159 30.32 -26.79 -20.73
CA SER A 159 31.19 -27.33 -19.66
C SER A 159 31.37 -28.84 -19.78
N TYR A 160 32.41 -29.37 -19.17
CA TYR A 160 32.70 -30.77 -19.21
C TYR A 160 33.23 -31.24 -17.86
N PHE A 161 33.14 -32.57 -17.62
CA PHE A 161 33.70 -33.22 -16.44
C PHE A 161 35.16 -33.55 -16.66
N VAL A 162 35.97 -33.21 -15.72
CA VAL A 162 37.33 -33.71 -15.56
C VAL A 162 37.28 -34.92 -14.63
N LEU A 163 37.67 -36.06 -15.15
CA LEU A 163 37.60 -37.34 -14.45
C LEU A 163 38.86 -37.53 -13.60
N ASP A 164 38.71 -37.79 -12.31
CA ASP A 164 39.83 -38.14 -11.45
C ASP A 164 40.33 -39.57 -11.76
N SER A 165 41.53 -39.88 -11.37
CA SER A 165 42.13 -41.23 -11.51
C SER A 165 41.33 -42.32 -10.79
N LEU A 166 40.53 -41.94 -9.79
CA LEU A 166 39.64 -42.85 -9.03
C LEU A 166 38.22 -42.94 -9.61
N PHE A 167 37.93 -42.29 -10.73
CA PHE A 167 36.64 -42.35 -11.37
C PHE A 167 36.31 -43.76 -11.86
N GLN A 168 35.18 -44.31 -11.42
CA GLN A 168 34.69 -45.65 -11.79
C GLN A 168 33.43 -45.62 -12.63
N GLY A 169 33.03 -44.44 -13.11
CA GLY A 169 31.81 -44.28 -13.89
C GLY A 169 31.96 -44.62 -15.38
N VAL A 170 30.86 -44.47 -16.10
CA VAL A 170 30.76 -44.63 -17.55
C VAL A 170 30.47 -43.29 -18.19
N ILE A 171 31.17 -42.93 -19.25
CA ILE A 171 30.89 -41.76 -20.06
C ILE A 171 29.71 -42.09 -20.97
N LEU A 172 28.65 -41.32 -20.88
CA LEU A 172 27.41 -41.45 -21.65
C LEU A 172 27.30 -40.45 -22.77
N GLY A 173 27.90 -39.29 -22.64
CA GLY A 173 27.95 -38.24 -23.64
C GLY A 173 29.25 -37.46 -23.62
N THR A 174 29.60 -36.91 -24.77
CA THR A 174 30.87 -36.20 -25.00
C THR A 174 30.64 -34.89 -25.80
N LEU A 175 31.55 -33.96 -25.61
CA LEU A 175 31.72 -32.74 -26.38
C LEU A 175 32.81 -32.92 -27.42
N ASP A 176 32.52 -32.53 -28.70
CA ASP A 176 33.51 -32.59 -29.82
C ASP A 176 34.19 -33.94 -29.98
N GLY A 177 33.44 -35.01 -29.93
CA GLY A 177 33.99 -36.36 -30.01
C GLY A 177 34.38 -36.89 -28.62
N GLU A 178 35.53 -37.48 -28.45
CA GLU A 178 35.83 -38.21 -27.23
C GLU A 178 36.66 -37.46 -26.17
N GLU A 179 37.04 -36.18 -26.43
CA GLU A 179 37.98 -35.47 -25.58
C GLU A 179 37.37 -35.01 -24.24
N HIS A 180 36.10 -34.63 -24.23
CA HIS A 180 35.45 -33.99 -23.06
C HIS A 180 34.11 -34.65 -22.75
N SER A 181 33.93 -35.17 -21.54
CA SER A 181 32.66 -35.78 -21.10
C SER A 181 31.72 -34.73 -20.51
N ASP A 182 30.47 -34.70 -20.99
CA ASP A 182 29.41 -33.79 -20.51
C ASP A 182 28.23 -34.55 -19.86
N PHE A 183 28.18 -35.87 -20.08
CA PHE A 183 27.17 -36.72 -19.49
C PHE A 183 27.83 -38.02 -19.00
N VAL A 184 27.68 -38.31 -17.71
CA VAL A 184 28.32 -39.49 -17.07
C VAL A 184 27.33 -40.23 -16.18
N ALA A 185 27.55 -41.54 -16.05
CA ALA A 185 26.89 -42.38 -15.02
C ALA A 185 27.95 -42.86 -14.02
N VAL A 186 27.77 -42.52 -12.76
CA VAL A 186 28.68 -42.89 -11.69
C VAL A 186 28.00 -43.91 -10.77
N PRO A 187 28.52 -45.13 -10.60
CA PRO A 187 27.99 -46.08 -9.64
C PRO A 187 28.27 -45.57 -8.22
N TYR A 188 27.27 -45.65 -7.36
CA TYR A 188 27.41 -45.33 -5.95
C TYR A 188 26.63 -46.33 -5.10
N GLY A 189 27.34 -47.18 -4.38
CA GLY A 189 26.73 -48.32 -3.68
C GLY A 189 26.05 -49.29 -4.65
N LYS A 190 24.73 -49.48 -4.53
CA LYS A 190 23.95 -50.37 -5.42
C LYS A 190 23.25 -49.65 -6.58
N GLY A 191 23.31 -48.32 -6.61
CA GLY A 191 22.62 -47.46 -7.61
C GLY A 191 23.59 -46.64 -8.46
N TYR A 192 23.01 -45.69 -9.20
CA TYR A 192 23.74 -44.84 -10.14
C TYR A 192 23.35 -43.38 -10.00
N CYS A 193 24.39 -42.52 -10.08
CA CYS A 193 24.21 -41.07 -10.31
C CYS A 193 24.43 -40.77 -11.79
N TYR A 194 23.40 -40.27 -12.48
CA TYR A 194 23.49 -39.80 -13.86
C TYR A 194 23.62 -38.27 -13.82
N LEU A 195 24.77 -37.77 -14.29
CA LEU A 195 25.08 -36.33 -14.24
C LEU A 195 25.24 -35.78 -15.64
N ASN A 196 24.40 -34.79 -16.00
CA ASN A 196 24.38 -34.14 -17.30
C ASN A 196 24.62 -32.64 -17.12
N LEU A 197 25.54 -32.05 -17.88
CA LEU A 197 25.86 -30.63 -17.80
C LEU A 197 24.99 -29.72 -18.69
N ASN A 198 24.04 -30.31 -19.41
CA ASN A 198 23.17 -29.58 -20.38
C ASN A 198 21.70 -29.52 -19.95
N PRO A 199 21.34 -28.78 -18.90
CA PRO A 199 19.95 -28.70 -18.46
C PRO A 199 19.04 -28.07 -19.51
N ARG A 200 19.55 -27.21 -20.39
CA ARG A 200 18.77 -26.58 -21.46
C ARG A 200 18.25 -27.58 -22.48
N ALA A 201 18.91 -28.72 -22.68
CA ALA A 201 18.45 -29.81 -23.53
C ALA A 201 17.05 -30.33 -23.13
N PHE A 202 16.64 -30.15 -21.89
CA PHE A 202 15.35 -30.58 -21.32
C PHE A 202 14.31 -29.45 -21.27
N THR A 203 14.58 -28.28 -21.85
CA THR A 203 13.63 -27.17 -21.87
C THR A 203 12.67 -27.23 -23.05
N ASN A 204 11.51 -26.58 -22.92
CA ASN A 204 10.49 -26.57 -23.97
C ASN A 204 11.04 -26.15 -25.32
N PHE A 205 11.93 -25.15 -25.35
CA PHE A 205 12.53 -24.62 -26.57
C PHE A 205 13.35 -25.69 -27.30
N HIS A 206 14.20 -26.40 -26.59
CA HIS A 206 15.07 -27.43 -27.20
C HIS A 206 14.34 -28.74 -27.47
N VAL A 207 13.41 -29.15 -26.62
CA VAL A 207 12.62 -30.35 -26.81
C VAL A 207 11.65 -30.23 -28.00
N LEU A 208 11.20 -29.03 -28.34
CA LEU A 208 10.38 -28.80 -29.55
C LEU A 208 11.17 -28.79 -30.86
N ASP A 209 12.49 -28.67 -30.80
CA ASP A 209 13.35 -28.87 -31.94
C ASP A 209 13.57 -30.39 -32.17
N SER A 210 13.49 -30.85 -33.39
CA SER A 210 13.60 -32.29 -33.75
C SER A 210 14.92 -32.92 -33.26
N ALA A 211 16.01 -32.14 -33.22
CA ALA A 211 17.28 -32.60 -32.71
C ALA A 211 17.23 -32.69 -31.16
N GLY A 212 16.65 -31.70 -30.50
CA GLY A 212 16.53 -31.67 -29.03
C GLY A 212 15.58 -32.72 -28.48
N GLU A 213 14.47 -33.03 -29.20
CA GLU A 213 13.58 -34.13 -28.85
C GLU A 213 14.34 -35.45 -28.77
N ASN A 214 15.15 -35.76 -29.77
CA ASN A 214 15.95 -36.96 -29.79
C ASN A 214 16.95 -37.01 -28.63
N TYR A 215 17.62 -35.90 -28.28
CA TYR A 215 18.53 -35.83 -27.15
C TYR A 215 17.84 -36.13 -25.79
N PHE A 216 16.71 -35.48 -25.58
CA PHE A 216 15.92 -35.62 -24.36
C PHE A 216 15.51 -37.10 -24.14
N TYR A 217 14.94 -37.75 -25.13
CA TYR A 217 14.55 -39.15 -25.02
C TYR A 217 15.76 -40.08 -24.79
N LYS A 218 16.84 -39.86 -25.51
CA LYS A 218 18.08 -40.66 -25.38
C LYS A 218 18.72 -40.50 -24.01
N ALA A 219 18.79 -39.28 -23.50
CA ALA A 219 19.38 -39.01 -22.18
C ALA A 219 18.58 -39.67 -21.05
N LEU A 220 17.24 -39.61 -21.10
CA LEU A 220 16.40 -40.22 -20.06
C LEU A 220 16.26 -41.76 -20.24
N SER A 221 16.52 -42.30 -21.43
CA SER A 221 16.50 -43.77 -21.67
C SER A 221 17.57 -44.56 -20.89
N TYR A 222 18.57 -43.86 -20.36
CA TYR A 222 19.55 -44.52 -19.46
C TYR A 222 18.99 -44.82 -18.08
N LEU A 223 17.91 -44.18 -17.68
CA LEU A 223 17.24 -44.43 -16.40
C LEU A 223 16.39 -45.70 -16.48
N PRO A 224 16.45 -46.60 -15.53
CA PRO A 224 15.66 -47.82 -15.56
C PRO A 224 14.19 -47.54 -15.18
N ASP A 225 13.24 -48.14 -15.92
CA ASP A 225 11.82 -48.18 -15.55
C ASP A 225 11.55 -49.49 -14.78
N ARG A 226 11.62 -49.46 -13.46
CA ARG A 226 11.52 -50.64 -12.57
C ARG A 226 10.16 -50.78 -11.88
N GLY A 227 9.15 -49.99 -12.28
CA GLY A 227 7.80 -50.09 -11.71
C GLY A 227 7.64 -49.39 -10.33
N GLY A 228 8.55 -48.49 -9.98
CA GLY A 228 8.46 -47.72 -8.74
C GLY A 228 8.04 -46.25 -8.96
N SER A 229 8.76 -45.34 -8.33
CA SER A 229 8.47 -43.90 -8.42
C SER A 229 9.50 -43.15 -9.25
N VAL A 230 9.03 -42.24 -10.11
CA VAL A 230 9.86 -41.24 -10.79
C VAL A 230 9.55 -39.88 -10.17
N VAL A 231 10.43 -39.39 -9.35
CA VAL A 231 10.25 -38.14 -8.60
C VAL A 231 10.85 -36.98 -9.39
N TRP A 232 10.05 -36.01 -9.74
CA TRP A 232 10.49 -34.73 -10.28
C TRP A 232 10.68 -33.70 -9.16
N ASP A 233 11.89 -33.22 -8.99
CA ASP A 233 12.17 -32.14 -8.03
C ASP A 233 11.71 -30.78 -8.58
N ALA A 234 10.62 -30.28 -8.06
CA ALA A 234 10.14 -28.92 -8.32
C ALA A 234 10.38 -27.97 -7.13
N TYR A 235 10.98 -28.45 -6.04
CA TYR A 235 11.25 -27.63 -4.86
C TYR A 235 12.22 -26.48 -5.15
N LYS A 236 13.32 -26.80 -5.83
CA LYS A 236 14.36 -25.80 -6.15
C LYS A 236 13.94 -24.80 -7.26
N THR A 237 12.88 -25.11 -8.04
CA THR A 237 12.35 -24.23 -9.09
C THR A 237 11.13 -23.43 -8.63
N LEU A 238 10.22 -24.05 -7.89
CA LEU A 238 8.92 -23.49 -7.52
C LEU A 238 8.80 -23.15 -6.03
N GLY A 239 9.76 -23.58 -5.21
CA GLY A 239 9.73 -23.47 -3.75
C GLY A 239 8.77 -24.44 -3.08
N ARG A 240 8.70 -24.41 -1.77
CA ARG A 240 7.87 -25.29 -0.95
C ARG A 240 6.37 -25.07 -1.22
N ARG A 241 5.61 -26.16 -1.29
CA ARG A 241 4.15 -26.09 -1.37
C ARG A 241 3.61 -25.45 -0.08
N GLY A 242 3.03 -24.29 -0.18
CA GLY A 242 2.47 -23.54 0.96
C GLY A 242 3.24 -22.28 1.37
N GLU A 243 4.44 -22.04 0.88
CA GLU A 243 5.15 -20.76 1.06
C GLU A 243 4.72 -19.69 0.05
N SER A 244 3.58 -19.90 -0.61
CA SER A 244 2.97 -18.85 -1.43
C SER A 244 2.51 -17.72 -0.51
N SER A 245 2.97 -16.50 -0.75
CA SER A 245 2.47 -15.34 -0.04
C SER A 245 0.94 -15.30 -0.19
N LEU A 246 0.22 -14.84 0.84
CA LEU A 246 -1.24 -14.69 0.79
C LEU A 246 -1.70 -13.94 -0.47
N PHE A 247 -0.90 -12.98 -0.95
CA PHE A 247 -1.13 -12.28 -2.20
C PHE A 247 -1.09 -13.18 -3.44
N ARG A 248 -0.22 -14.19 -3.47
CA ARG A 248 -0.14 -15.14 -4.60
C ARG A 248 -1.41 -15.98 -4.66
N VAL A 249 -1.89 -16.46 -3.51
CA VAL A 249 -3.14 -17.24 -3.43
C VAL A 249 -4.32 -16.39 -3.91
N ILE A 250 -4.39 -15.11 -3.49
CA ILE A 250 -5.45 -14.18 -3.92
C ILE A 250 -5.41 -13.96 -5.43
N LEU A 251 -4.22 -13.83 -6.02
CA LEU A 251 -4.06 -13.58 -7.46
C LEU A 251 -4.15 -14.84 -8.33
N GLU A 252 -3.89 -16.02 -7.78
CA GLU A 252 -3.94 -17.30 -8.49
C GLU A 252 -5.38 -17.74 -8.78
N TYR A 253 -6.28 -17.61 -7.79
CA TYR A 253 -7.69 -17.96 -7.97
C TYR A 253 -8.47 -16.84 -8.67
N PRO A 254 -9.09 -17.10 -9.86
CA PRO A 254 -9.79 -16.07 -10.63
C PRO A 254 -10.84 -15.31 -9.81
N ALA A 255 -11.61 -16.01 -8.98
CA ALA A 255 -12.64 -15.38 -8.14
C ALA A 255 -12.05 -14.42 -7.12
N LEU A 256 -10.97 -14.80 -6.41
CA LEU A 256 -10.29 -13.96 -5.42
C LEU A 256 -9.57 -12.79 -6.08
N ARG A 257 -8.97 -12.99 -7.24
CA ARG A 257 -8.34 -11.94 -8.05
C ARG A 257 -9.34 -10.85 -8.45
N TRP A 258 -10.51 -11.22 -8.95
CA TRP A 258 -11.55 -10.25 -9.28
C TRP A 258 -12.10 -9.53 -8.04
N ALA A 259 -12.30 -10.24 -6.93
CA ALA A 259 -12.70 -9.62 -5.66
C ALA A 259 -11.66 -8.60 -5.17
N PHE A 260 -10.37 -8.92 -5.28
CA PHE A 260 -9.28 -8.01 -4.94
C PHE A 260 -9.25 -6.75 -5.81
N TYR A 261 -9.45 -6.90 -7.13
CA TYR A 261 -9.51 -5.75 -8.03
C TYR A 261 -10.74 -4.87 -7.76
N LEU A 262 -11.91 -5.47 -7.49
CA LEU A 262 -13.11 -4.74 -7.09
C LEU A 262 -12.90 -3.98 -5.78
N PHE A 263 -12.23 -4.59 -4.82
CA PHE A 263 -11.87 -3.93 -3.56
C PHE A 263 -10.96 -2.72 -3.81
N LEU A 264 -9.91 -2.87 -4.62
CA LEU A 264 -9.02 -1.75 -4.97
C LEU A 264 -9.77 -0.61 -5.66
N VAL A 265 -10.63 -0.93 -6.63
CA VAL A 265 -11.48 0.06 -7.30
C VAL A 265 -12.41 0.75 -6.28
N GLY A 266 -13.02 -0.01 -5.39
CA GLY A 266 -13.85 0.53 -4.30
C GLY A 266 -13.09 1.51 -3.39
N VAL A 267 -11.87 1.16 -3.00
CA VAL A 267 -10.99 2.03 -2.20
C VAL A 267 -10.62 3.31 -2.97
N LEU A 268 -10.28 3.20 -4.25
CA LEU A 268 -9.96 4.36 -5.10
C LEU A 268 -11.17 5.30 -5.25
N VAL A 269 -12.36 4.72 -5.49
CA VAL A 269 -13.61 5.48 -5.57
C VAL A 269 -13.91 6.15 -4.23
N TRP A 270 -13.82 5.42 -3.13
CA TRP A 270 -14.00 5.98 -1.78
C TRP A 270 -13.00 7.11 -1.51
N MET A 271 -11.73 6.94 -1.86
CA MET A 271 -10.70 7.96 -1.71
C MET A 271 -11.02 9.20 -2.54
N ALA A 272 -11.45 9.04 -3.80
CA ALA A 272 -11.85 10.14 -4.67
C ALA A 272 -13.03 10.96 -4.11
N PHE A 273 -13.98 10.29 -3.42
CA PHE A 273 -15.08 10.97 -2.75
C PHE A 273 -14.69 11.56 -1.39
N SER A 274 -13.80 10.90 -0.63
CA SER A 274 -13.32 11.37 0.69
C SER A 274 -12.36 12.56 0.61
N VAL A 275 -11.66 12.75 -0.49
CA VAL A 275 -10.79 13.92 -0.74
C VAL A 275 -11.60 15.23 -0.91
N ARG A 276 -12.92 15.17 -0.99
CA ARG A 276 -13.73 16.38 -0.90
C ARG A 276 -13.51 17.00 0.47
N ARG A 277 -12.76 18.09 0.47
CA ARG A 277 -12.52 18.94 1.63
C ARG A 277 -13.86 19.36 2.21
N GLU A 278 -14.32 18.74 3.27
CA GLU A 278 -15.41 19.24 4.07
C GLU A 278 -14.95 20.58 4.62
N GLN A 279 -15.49 21.66 4.05
CA GLN A 279 -15.33 22.97 4.65
C GLN A 279 -15.96 22.88 6.05
N ARG A 280 -15.16 23.07 7.08
CA ARG A 280 -15.71 23.22 8.44
C ARG A 280 -16.82 24.27 8.36
N PRO A 281 -18.04 23.98 8.82
CA PRO A 281 -19.09 24.96 8.88
C PRO A 281 -18.53 26.16 9.63
N ILE A 282 -18.55 27.35 9.00
CA ILE A 282 -18.14 28.59 9.65
C ILE A 282 -19.07 28.71 10.85
N PRO A 283 -18.56 28.71 12.10
CA PRO A 283 -19.42 28.86 13.25
C PRO A 283 -20.17 30.19 13.10
N VAL A 284 -21.51 30.16 13.22
CA VAL A 284 -22.31 31.36 13.22
C VAL A 284 -21.85 32.18 14.43
N VAL A 285 -21.09 33.25 14.17
CA VAL A 285 -20.72 34.22 15.19
C VAL A 285 -22.01 34.97 15.52
N LEU A 286 -22.63 34.62 16.64
CA LEU A 286 -23.74 35.37 17.17
C LEU A 286 -23.24 36.81 17.40
N PRO A 287 -24.04 37.87 17.02
CA PRO A 287 -23.66 39.22 17.30
C PRO A 287 -23.32 39.35 18.79
N GLN A 288 -22.21 39.97 19.08
CA GLN A 288 -21.81 40.18 20.48
C GLN A 288 -22.92 40.94 21.20
N GLU A 289 -23.51 40.33 22.21
CA GLU A 289 -24.42 41.00 23.11
C GLU A 289 -23.74 42.27 23.66
N ASN A 290 -24.47 43.37 23.63
CA ASN A 290 -23.93 44.65 24.05
C ASN A 290 -23.74 44.67 25.57
N LYS A 291 -22.61 44.10 25.99
CA LYS A 291 -22.24 44.00 27.42
C LYS A 291 -22.28 45.36 28.17
N MET A 292 -22.27 46.46 27.42
CA MET A 292 -22.40 47.78 27.98
C MET A 292 -23.82 48.03 28.51
N LEU A 293 -24.85 47.52 27.84
CA LEU A 293 -26.22 47.60 28.35
C LEU A 293 -26.41 46.81 29.62
N ASP A 294 -25.85 45.58 29.68
CA ASP A 294 -25.91 44.76 30.87
C ASP A 294 -25.14 45.38 32.04
N PHE A 295 -24.01 46.01 31.75
CA PHE A 295 -23.25 46.75 32.78
C PHE A 295 -24.07 47.94 33.28
N VAL A 296 -24.63 48.75 32.42
CA VAL A 296 -25.49 49.91 32.81
C VAL A 296 -26.72 49.45 33.59
N ALA A 297 -27.36 48.34 33.17
CA ALA A 297 -28.49 47.77 33.90
C ALA A 297 -28.07 47.31 35.33
N SER A 298 -26.91 46.66 35.41
CA SER A 298 -26.38 46.17 36.68
C SER A 298 -26.06 47.33 37.65
N VAL A 299 -25.40 48.38 37.16
CA VAL A 299 -25.07 49.60 37.92
C VAL A 299 -26.34 50.32 38.34
N SER A 300 -27.29 50.46 37.42
CA SER A 300 -28.59 51.12 37.72
C SER A 300 -29.35 50.33 38.78
N SER A 301 -29.35 48.99 38.77
CA SER A 301 -29.99 48.17 39.78
C SER A 301 -29.37 48.33 41.16
N LEU A 302 -28.04 48.51 41.18
CA LEU A 302 -27.29 48.73 42.43
C LEU A 302 -27.68 50.06 43.06
N TYR A 303 -27.73 51.15 42.30
CA TYR A 303 -28.17 52.45 42.78
C TYR A 303 -29.62 52.44 43.22
N TYR A 304 -30.50 51.75 42.52
CA TYR A 304 -31.92 51.62 42.91
C TYR A 304 -32.08 50.87 44.23
N ARG A 305 -31.30 49.85 44.49
CA ARG A 305 -31.34 49.06 45.74
C ARG A 305 -30.85 49.85 46.96
N GLN A 306 -29.91 50.80 46.77
CA GLN A 306 -29.42 51.62 47.84
C GLN A 306 -30.41 52.69 48.37
N LYS A 307 -31.58 52.87 47.63
CA LYS A 307 -32.63 53.87 47.98
C LYS A 307 -32.12 55.31 48.18
N ASP A 308 -30.93 55.64 47.63
CA ASP A 308 -30.34 56.99 47.70
C ASP A 308 -30.84 57.82 46.50
N HIS A 309 -32.10 58.24 46.62
CA HIS A 309 -32.76 59.02 45.56
C HIS A 309 -32.17 60.41 45.40
N TYR A 310 -31.57 60.95 46.47
CA TYR A 310 -30.89 62.22 46.38
C TYR A 310 -29.67 62.19 45.47
N ARG A 311 -28.84 61.20 45.60
CA ARG A 311 -27.63 61.05 44.77
C ARG A 311 -27.98 60.87 43.28
N ILE A 312 -29.05 60.17 43.02
CA ILE A 312 -29.53 60.00 41.65
C ILE A 312 -30.04 61.37 41.11
N ALA A 313 -30.77 62.10 41.90
CA ALA A 313 -31.29 63.43 41.51
C ALA A 313 -30.11 64.41 41.29
N GLU A 314 -29.11 64.42 42.16
CA GLU A 314 -27.91 65.27 42.06
C GLU A 314 -27.17 65.01 40.74
N LYS A 315 -26.88 63.74 40.43
CA LYS A 315 -26.24 63.35 39.16
C LYS A 315 -27.08 63.74 37.94
N ARG A 316 -28.39 63.59 38.01
CA ARG A 316 -29.29 64.02 36.95
C ARG A 316 -29.26 65.56 36.74
N ILE A 317 -29.19 66.29 37.81
CA ILE A 317 -29.05 67.77 37.80
C ILE A 317 -27.71 68.17 37.20
N GLU A 318 -26.61 67.55 37.63
CA GLU A 318 -25.27 67.81 37.10
C GLU A 318 -25.25 67.60 35.59
N PHE A 319 -25.73 66.44 35.14
CA PHE A 319 -25.80 66.09 33.72
C PHE A 319 -26.69 67.11 32.93
N PHE A 320 -27.83 67.47 33.47
CA PHE A 320 -28.70 68.44 32.87
C PHE A 320 -28.06 69.83 32.73
N LEU A 321 -27.44 70.35 33.80
CA LEU A 321 -26.77 71.64 33.77
C LEU A 321 -25.52 71.61 32.84
N GLU A 322 -24.78 70.53 32.78
CA GLU A 322 -23.67 70.40 31.85
C GLU A 322 -24.14 70.39 30.41
N ARG A 323 -25.27 69.74 30.10
CA ARG A 323 -25.89 69.77 28.79
C ARG A 323 -26.33 71.15 28.39
N ILE A 324 -26.92 71.93 29.34
CA ILE A 324 -27.34 73.35 29.12
C ILE A 324 -26.09 74.21 28.91
N ARG A 325 -25.05 74.08 29.70
CA ARG A 325 -23.77 74.78 29.55
C ARG A 325 -23.17 74.54 28.16
N SER A 326 -23.08 73.29 27.79
CA SER A 326 -22.48 72.88 26.52
C SER A 326 -23.24 73.36 25.33
N TYR A 327 -24.58 73.27 25.34
CA TYR A 327 -25.43 73.58 24.21
C TYR A 327 -25.73 75.09 24.07
N TYR A 328 -26.16 75.75 25.15
CA TYR A 328 -26.54 77.17 25.12
C TYR A 328 -25.41 78.12 25.45
N LYS A 329 -24.23 77.57 25.91
CA LYS A 329 -23.07 78.40 26.33
C LYS A 329 -23.41 79.40 27.45
N ILE A 330 -24.26 79.01 28.41
CA ILE A 330 -24.67 79.79 29.56
C ILE A 330 -23.92 79.29 30.80
N ARG A 331 -23.50 80.18 31.71
CA ARG A 331 -22.94 79.81 33.00
C ARG A 331 -24.06 79.21 33.86
N THR A 332 -23.71 78.08 34.52
CA THR A 332 -24.64 77.29 35.34
C THR A 332 -24.19 77.22 36.81
N ASP A 333 -23.30 78.15 37.20
CA ASP A 333 -22.72 78.18 38.53
C ASP A 333 -23.71 78.74 39.55
N GLU A 334 -24.48 79.76 39.16
CA GLU A 334 -25.55 80.39 39.93
C GLU A 334 -26.87 80.30 39.12
N LEU A 335 -27.90 79.74 39.76
CA LEU A 335 -29.23 79.54 39.15
C LEU A 335 -30.13 80.63 39.69
N ASP A 336 -29.84 81.90 39.26
CA ASP A 336 -30.54 83.11 39.64
C ASP A 336 -31.60 83.49 38.60
N GLU A 337 -32.35 84.63 38.84
CA GLU A 337 -33.36 85.15 37.89
C GLU A 337 -32.74 85.48 36.54
N ASN A 338 -31.46 85.85 36.52
CA ASN A 338 -30.79 86.18 35.27
C ASN A 338 -30.54 84.95 34.44
N PHE A 339 -30.15 83.81 35.12
CA PHE A 339 -30.07 82.52 34.47
C PHE A 339 -31.42 82.05 33.89
N ILE A 340 -32.53 82.22 34.64
CA ILE A 340 -33.84 81.83 34.20
C ILE A 340 -34.23 82.61 32.91
N ARG A 341 -33.99 83.88 32.90
CA ARG A 341 -34.31 84.75 31.73
C ARG A 341 -33.46 84.39 30.51
N LEU A 342 -32.13 84.20 30.69
CA LEU A 342 -31.20 83.86 29.62
C LEU A 342 -31.54 82.48 29.02
N LEU A 343 -31.84 81.52 29.89
CA LEU A 343 -32.19 80.18 29.47
C LEU A 343 -33.54 80.17 28.72
N ALA A 344 -34.50 80.87 29.22
CA ALA A 344 -35.80 81.00 28.54
C ALA A 344 -35.68 81.65 27.12
N GLU A 345 -34.88 82.68 27.03
CA GLU A 345 -34.63 83.41 25.77
C GLU A 345 -33.92 82.48 24.73
N ARG A 346 -32.87 81.75 25.21
CA ARG A 346 -32.13 80.90 24.28
C ARG A 346 -32.80 79.58 23.95
N SER A 347 -33.60 79.04 24.84
CA SER A 347 -34.28 77.75 24.65
C SER A 347 -35.65 77.91 23.93
N GLY A 348 -36.24 79.11 23.99
CA GLY A 348 -37.58 79.34 23.49
C GLY A 348 -38.72 78.78 24.34
N ILE A 349 -38.37 78.37 25.58
CA ILE A 349 -39.32 77.82 26.55
C ILE A 349 -39.83 78.95 27.45
N ALA A 350 -41.06 78.89 27.85
CA ALA A 350 -41.69 79.97 28.67
C ALA A 350 -40.92 80.12 30.00
N GLU A 351 -40.65 81.37 30.40
CA GLU A 351 -39.89 81.71 31.60
C GLU A 351 -40.47 81.05 32.87
N LYS A 352 -41.80 80.91 32.96
CA LYS A 352 -42.49 80.20 34.03
C LYS A 352 -42.09 78.73 34.13
N GLU A 353 -41.90 78.03 33.03
CA GLU A 353 -41.49 76.61 33.00
C GLU A 353 -39.99 76.45 33.38
N VAL A 354 -39.16 77.39 32.90
CA VAL A 354 -37.74 77.43 33.28
C VAL A 354 -37.58 77.74 34.82
N GLY A 355 -38.36 78.73 35.29
CA GLY A 355 -38.40 79.08 36.72
C GLY A 355 -38.85 77.90 37.61
N TYR A 356 -39.88 77.18 37.18
CA TYR A 356 -40.31 75.97 37.88
C TYR A 356 -39.21 74.90 37.96
N LEU A 357 -38.49 74.64 36.89
CA LEU A 357 -37.38 73.72 36.87
C LEU A 357 -36.25 74.18 37.74
N VAL A 358 -35.83 75.43 37.71
CA VAL A 358 -34.77 75.99 38.56
C VAL A 358 -35.15 75.97 40.03
N ASN A 359 -36.38 76.33 40.41
CA ASN A 359 -36.87 76.19 41.76
C ASN A 359 -36.88 74.77 42.26
N MET A 360 -37.25 73.78 41.43
CA MET A 360 -37.18 72.37 41.76
C MET A 360 -35.73 71.92 41.99
N ILE A 361 -34.77 72.31 41.14
CA ILE A 361 -33.36 72.03 41.32
C ILE A 361 -32.83 72.62 42.61
N ASN A 362 -33.14 73.87 42.90
CA ASN A 362 -32.69 74.52 44.16
C ASN A 362 -33.32 73.90 45.41
N ALA A 363 -34.59 73.50 45.33
CA ALA A 363 -35.27 72.80 46.42
C ALA A 363 -34.65 71.40 46.70
N ILE A 364 -34.26 70.68 45.65
CA ILE A 364 -33.57 69.38 45.80
C ILE A 364 -32.18 69.59 46.40
N ARG A 365 -31.43 70.60 45.99
CA ARG A 365 -30.08 70.88 46.53
C ARG A 365 -30.12 71.31 47.98
N SER A 366 -31.16 72.10 48.39
CA SER A 366 -31.31 72.57 49.75
C SER A 366 -31.81 71.51 50.72
N ASN A 367 -32.75 70.70 50.29
CA ASN A 367 -33.36 69.66 51.11
C ASN A 367 -32.97 68.28 50.58
N ARG A 368 -31.90 67.68 51.17
CA ARG A 368 -31.32 66.44 50.75
C ARG A 368 -32.26 65.19 50.85
N ASN A 369 -33.51 65.39 51.26
CA ASN A 369 -34.52 64.37 51.32
C ASN A 369 -35.40 64.37 50.06
N VAL A 370 -35.09 63.47 49.17
CA VAL A 370 -35.77 63.33 47.87
C VAL A 370 -36.56 62.00 47.84
N ASP A 371 -37.87 62.10 47.70
CA ASP A 371 -38.75 60.96 47.55
C ASP A 371 -38.77 60.50 46.05
N VAL A 372 -39.15 59.20 45.81
CA VAL A 372 -39.25 58.61 44.50
C VAL A 372 -40.09 59.44 43.54
N GLU A 373 -41.20 60.02 44.04
CA GLU A 373 -42.07 60.85 43.21
C GLU A 373 -41.41 62.09 42.72
N LYS A 374 -40.68 62.82 43.63
CA LYS A 374 -39.91 64.04 43.26
C LYS A 374 -38.78 63.74 42.28
N LEU A 375 -38.09 62.57 42.45
CA LEU A 375 -37.08 62.13 41.49
C LEU A 375 -37.72 61.87 40.10
N ARG A 376 -38.84 61.19 40.05
CA ARG A 376 -39.57 60.90 38.81
C ARG A 376 -40.03 62.17 38.11
N GLU A 377 -40.50 63.12 38.87
CA GLU A 377 -40.90 64.46 38.38
C GLU A 377 -39.70 65.22 37.81
N LEU A 378 -38.55 65.27 38.52
CA LEU A 378 -37.31 65.86 38.01
C LEU A 378 -36.89 65.24 36.67
N VAL A 379 -36.90 63.91 36.58
CA VAL A 379 -36.53 63.24 35.34
C VAL A 379 -37.47 63.64 34.19
N LYS A 380 -38.77 63.64 34.41
CA LYS A 380 -39.75 64.01 33.38
C LYS A 380 -39.58 65.45 32.92
N VAL A 381 -39.40 66.40 33.85
CA VAL A 381 -39.25 67.80 33.54
C VAL A 381 -37.96 68.13 32.81
N THR A 382 -36.83 67.47 33.23
CA THR A 382 -35.53 67.61 32.56
C THR A 382 -35.53 66.97 31.18
N GLU A 383 -36.16 65.82 31.01
CA GLU A 383 -36.32 65.19 29.69
C GLU A 383 -37.18 66.01 28.75
N ARG A 384 -38.31 66.52 29.22
CA ARG A 384 -39.16 67.34 28.47
C ARG A 384 -38.44 68.61 28.00
N PHE A 385 -37.69 69.25 28.89
CA PHE A 385 -36.88 70.40 28.56
C PHE A 385 -35.82 70.09 27.49
N LEU A 386 -35.08 68.98 27.60
CA LEU A 386 -34.07 68.58 26.62
C LEU A 386 -34.70 68.22 25.29
N TYR A 387 -35.87 67.60 25.30
CA TYR A 387 -36.59 67.27 24.04
C TYR A 387 -37.04 68.50 23.27
N PHE A 388 -37.67 69.43 23.92
CA PHE A 388 -38.21 70.62 23.28
C PHE A 388 -37.18 71.73 23.07
N GLY A 389 -36.20 71.89 23.94
CA GLY A 389 -35.20 72.93 23.87
C GLY A 389 -33.93 72.55 23.08
N VAL A 390 -33.46 71.29 23.13
CA VAL A 390 -32.20 70.89 22.51
C VAL A 390 -32.40 70.13 21.19
N ASN A 391 -33.38 69.29 21.07
CA ASN A 391 -33.56 68.43 19.88
C ASN A 391 -34.43 69.01 18.75
N LYS A 392 -34.87 70.27 18.85
CA LYS A 392 -35.74 70.91 17.87
C LYS A 392 -34.99 71.76 16.84
N LYS A 393 -33.68 71.55 16.69
CA LYS A 393 -32.90 72.17 15.60
C LYS A 393 -32.32 71.10 14.69
#